data_d01f639c65a5308f4361aaff821a5e8f
#
_entry.id   d01f639c65a5308f4361aaff821a5e8f
#
_cell.length_a   1.000
_cell.length_b   1.000
_cell.length_c   1.000
_cell.angle_alpha   90.00
_cell.angle_beta   90.00
_cell.angle_gamma   90.00
#
_symmetry.space_group_name_H-M   'P 1'
#
loop_
_entity.id
_entity.type
_entity.pdbx_description
1 polymer ?
#
loop_
_entity_poly.entity_id
_entity_poly.type
_entity_poly.pdbx_seq_one_letter_code
_entity_poly.pdbx_strand_id
1 'polypeptide(L)'
;VSRYTVVSLFSGAGGLDLGFVQTGLYRIIFANDILEPAMMTYSRNFGLKLDKCSGAVEAEPGTALVCDVERVDFSPLKDAEVDVVAGGPPCQDFSIVRGPDWDRRGIEVKRGRLYAHFVRALAVLRPKAFLFENVPGLVSANKGLAYKVILEDFSRLNMRWDEVRKVIGNSTAQKPAEGYEIVFSDIVDFSHYGVPQKRERLIIVGVRKDLVKTIDKAWKIRSAFLSVLKKLAGLFPKHPLTPIEAFEGRRLDELSDAYREVMKKWDGVWLEVGTEAARRWKEEVWDRLKLDAVEDYLTVNMIKPAGREELEEALRHHESVLKELGYYGVPVHTLRLPDGTHEIPNEESSVVERMKRIPPDENHEFVRGTKWEVEGKGISLVYRRIHPLKPSYTIVAYGGGGTHGYHYDRDRATLTLREKARLQTFPDTFLFSGTKTQIRAQIGEAVPPLAGKRLAQALAEVLVSLET
;
A
#
# COMPACT_ATOMS: atom_id res chain seq x y z
N VAL A 1 -18.42 20.01 -4.75
CA VAL A 1 -17.35 20.39 -5.68
C VAL A 1 -16.02 20.11 -4.99
N SER A 2 -15.16 19.30 -5.62
CA SER A 2 -13.81 19.01 -5.09
C SER A 2 -12.98 20.29 -5.05
N ARG A 3 -12.26 20.51 -3.93
CA ARG A 3 -11.52 21.74 -3.66
C ARG A 3 -10.12 21.73 -4.28
N TYR A 4 -9.45 20.58 -4.30
CA TYR A 4 -8.06 20.45 -4.71
C TYR A 4 -7.87 19.56 -5.92
N THR A 5 -6.90 19.90 -6.76
CA THR A 5 -6.52 19.15 -7.97
C THR A 5 -5.30 18.29 -7.71
N VAL A 6 -5.31 17.07 -8.27
CA VAL A 6 -4.22 16.10 -8.13
C VAL A 6 -3.74 15.64 -9.50
N VAL A 7 -2.44 15.65 -9.70
CA VAL A 7 -1.72 14.95 -10.78
C VAL A 7 -1.07 13.72 -10.18
N SER A 8 -1.40 12.55 -10.73
CA SER A 8 -0.91 11.27 -10.26
C SER A 8 0.10 10.68 -11.25
N LEU A 9 1.27 10.34 -10.76
CA LEU A 9 2.35 9.72 -11.52
C LEU A 9 2.67 8.35 -10.94
N PHE A 10 3.04 7.41 -11.80
CA PHE A 10 3.25 6.02 -11.38
C PHE A 10 2.00 5.49 -10.66
N SER A 11 0.84 5.80 -11.24
CA SER A 11 -0.45 5.69 -10.56
C SER A 11 -0.89 4.24 -10.32
N GLY A 12 -0.39 3.29 -11.10
CA GLY A 12 -0.91 1.93 -11.09
C GLY A 12 -2.41 1.92 -11.36
N ALA A 13 -3.14 1.06 -10.67
CA ALA A 13 -4.61 1.00 -10.76
C ALA A 13 -5.31 2.14 -10.01
N GLY A 14 -4.58 2.94 -9.24
CA GLY A 14 -5.12 4.13 -8.57
C GLY A 14 -5.54 3.93 -7.10
N GLY A 15 -4.92 3.01 -6.38
CA GLY A 15 -5.25 2.77 -4.97
C GLY A 15 -5.08 4.01 -4.10
N LEU A 16 -3.93 4.67 -4.18
CA LEU A 16 -3.67 5.94 -3.47
C LEU A 16 -4.68 7.01 -3.88
N ASP A 17 -4.90 7.16 -5.17
CA ASP A 17 -5.73 8.20 -5.78
C ASP A 17 -7.21 8.02 -5.43
N LEU A 18 -7.66 6.76 -5.34
CA LEU A 18 -9.01 6.45 -4.87
C LEU A 18 -9.22 6.97 -3.44
N GLY A 19 -8.22 6.81 -2.58
CA GLY A 19 -8.25 7.38 -1.24
C GLY A 19 -8.43 8.91 -1.25
N PHE A 20 -7.70 9.61 -2.11
CA PHE A 20 -7.87 11.06 -2.30
C PHE A 20 -9.31 11.40 -2.71
N VAL A 21 -9.83 10.73 -3.73
CA VAL A 21 -11.19 10.98 -4.25
C VAL A 21 -12.26 10.67 -3.20
N GLN A 22 -12.10 9.60 -2.42
CA GLN A 22 -13.05 9.20 -1.38
C GLN A 22 -13.21 10.22 -0.25
N THR A 23 -12.25 11.13 -0.05
CA THR A 23 -12.41 12.25 0.89
C THR A 23 -13.47 13.25 0.46
N GLY A 24 -13.82 13.30 -0.83
CA GLY A 24 -14.67 14.33 -1.42
C GLY A 24 -13.98 15.69 -1.62
N LEU A 25 -12.73 15.82 -1.25
CA LEU A 25 -11.96 17.08 -1.28
C LEU A 25 -11.06 17.23 -2.50
N TYR A 26 -10.74 16.13 -3.17
CA TYR A 26 -9.80 16.12 -4.29
C TYR A 26 -10.43 15.56 -5.56
N ARG A 27 -9.92 16.01 -6.69
CA ARG A 27 -10.18 15.41 -7.99
C ARG A 27 -8.86 15.14 -8.72
N ILE A 28 -8.77 14.02 -9.37
CA ILE A 28 -7.64 13.68 -10.23
C ILE A 28 -7.86 14.33 -11.59
N ILE A 29 -6.92 15.17 -12.01
CA ILE A 29 -6.99 15.86 -13.30
C ILE A 29 -6.13 15.18 -14.37
N PHE A 30 -5.15 14.37 -13.97
CA PHE A 30 -4.29 13.63 -14.86
C PHE A 30 -3.66 12.47 -14.11
N ALA A 31 -3.53 11.33 -14.78
CA ALA A 31 -2.82 10.17 -14.26
C ALA A 31 -1.95 9.53 -15.35
N ASN A 32 -0.79 9.01 -14.96
CA ASN A 32 0.14 8.36 -15.87
C ASN A 32 0.75 7.10 -15.26
N ASP A 33 0.80 6.06 -16.05
CA ASP A 33 1.56 4.84 -15.79
C ASP A 33 1.98 4.22 -17.14
N ILE A 34 3.00 3.40 -17.12
CA ILE A 34 3.46 2.67 -18.31
C ILE A 34 2.62 1.42 -18.58
N LEU A 35 1.94 0.87 -17.56
CA LEU A 35 1.21 -0.39 -17.62
C LEU A 35 -0.22 -0.16 -18.14
N GLU A 36 -0.47 -0.58 -19.37
CA GLU A 36 -1.78 -0.43 -20.02
C GLU A 36 -2.93 -1.07 -19.23
N PRO A 37 -2.85 -2.32 -18.71
CA PRO A 37 -3.93 -2.90 -17.92
C PRO A 37 -4.29 -2.09 -16.67
N ALA A 38 -3.28 -1.54 -15.99
CA ALA A 38 -3.48 -0.67 -14.83
C ALA A 38 -4.21 0.63 -15.22
N MET A 39 -3.84 1.25 -16.33
CA MET A 39 -4.49 2.47 -16.83
C MET A 39 -5.90 2.21 -17.36
N MET A 40 -6.17 1.04 -17.89
CA MET A 40 -7.54 0.61 -18.25
C MET A 40 -8.40 0.51 -16.98
N THR A 41 -7.90 -0.12 -15.92
CA THR A 41 -8.55 -0.15 -14.62
C THR A 41 -8.77 1.28 -14.09
N TYR A 42 -7.75 2.11 -14.18
CA TYR A 42 -7.80 3.51 -13.73
C TYR A 42 -8.91 4.29 -14.46
N SER A 43 -8.88 4.31 -15.79
CA SER A 43 -9.89 4.98 -16.63
C SER A 43 -11.30 4.52 -16.29
N ARG A 44 -11.50 3.21 -16.12
CA ARG A 44 -12.80 2.60 -15.80
C ARG A 44 -13.38 3.12 -14.47
N ASN A 45 -12.56 3.27 -13.45
CA ASN A 45 -13.01 3.61 -12.09
C ASN A 45 -13.00 5.11 -11.80
N PHE A 46 -12.14 5.89 -12.47
CA PHE A 46 -12.01 7.33 -12.24
C PHE A 46 -12.71 8.18 -13.31
N GLY A 47 -13.16 7.57 -14.41
CA GLY A 47 -13.85 8.29 -15.48
C GLY A 47 -12.94 9.22 -16.30
N LEU A 48 -11.61 9.05 -16.24
CA LEU A 48 -10.68 9.75 -17.11
C LEU A 48 -10.61 9.07 -18.49
N LYS A 49 -10.39 9.87 -19.52
CA LYS A 49 -10.18 9.37 -20.88
C LYS A 49 -8.89 8.55 -20.93
N LEU A 50 -8.98 7.29 -21.37
CA LEU A 50 -7.80 6.48 -21.62
C LEU A 50 -7.12 6.94 -22.91
N ASP A 51 -5.83 7.19 -22.84
CA ASP A 51 -4.99 7.54 -23.99
C ASP A 51 -3.64 6.80 -23.90
N LYS A 52 -2.97 6.66 -25.05
CA LYS A 52 -1.70 5.96 -25.17
C LYS A 52 -0.74 6.73 -26.06
N CYS A 53 0.47 6.95 -25.59
CA CYS A 53 1.48 7.62 -26.39
C CYS A 53 2.15 6.69 -27.41
N SER A 54 2.54 7.25 -28.55
CA SER A 54 3.40 6.61 -29.56
C SER A 54 4.79 7.24 -29.63
N GLY A 55 5.00 8.35 -28.93
CA GLY A 55 6.24 9.12 -28.88
C GLY A 55 6.16 10.16 -27.76
N ALA A 56 6.82 11.29 -27.93
CA ALA A 56 6.65 12.43 -27.01
C ALA A 56 5.19 12.91 -27.05
N VAL A 57 4.63 13.23 -25.89
CA VAL A 57 3.22 13.59 -25.72
C VAL A 57 3.06 14.69 -24.68
N GLU A 58 2.13 15.59 -24.93
CA GLU A 58 1.68 16.58 -23.96
C GLU A 58 0.65 15.97 -22.99
N ALA A 59 0.78 16.30 -21.71
CA ALA A 59 -0.17 15.88 -20.68
C ALA A 59 -1.45 16.74 -20.78
N GLU A 60 -2.55 16.12 -21.14
CA GLU A 60 -3.86 16.79 -21.23
C GLU A 60 -4.70 16.55 -19.99
N PRO A 61 -5.31 17.60 -19.38
CA PRO A 61 -6.26 17.42 -18.29
C PRO A 61 -7.41 16.45 -18.68
N GLY A 62 -7.84 15.63 -17.73
CA GLY A 62 -8.91 14.65 -17.94
C GLY A 62 -8.44 13.32 -18.51
N THR A 63 -7.14 13.09 -18.61
CA THR A 63 -6.55 11.90 -19.24
C THR A 63 -5.91 10.95 -18.26
N ALA A 64 -6.14 9.64 -18.48
CA ALA A 64 -5.37 8.53 -17.95
C ALA A 64 -4.43 8.03 -19.06
N LEU A 65 -3.15 8.34 -18.97
CA LEU A 65 -2.19 8.18 -20.05
C LEU A 65 -1.30 6.95 -19.86
N VAL A 66 -1.36 6.03 -20.81
CA VAL A 66 -0.39 4.91 -20.93
C VAL A 66 0.83 5.43 -21.65
N CYS A 67 1.89 5.69 -20.91
CA CYS A 67 3.14 6.24 -21.47
C CYS A 67 4.30 6.10 -20.50
N ASP A 68 5.51 5.89 -21.03
CA ASP A 68 6.72 6.12 -20.25
C ASP A 68 6.76 7.60 -19.84
N VAL A 69 6.87 7.87 -18.55
CA VAL A 69 6.87 9.22 -17.98
C VAL A 69 7.92 10.13 -18.61
N GLU A 70 9.03 9.57 -19.07
CA GLU A 70 10.10 10.27 -19.77
C GLU A 70 9.62 11.04 -21.00
N ARG A 71 8.59 10.52 -21.68
CA ARG A 71 8.03 11.08 -22.91
C ARG A 71 6.95 12.14 -22.66
N VAL A 72 6.54 12.33 -21.41
CA VAL A 72 5.43 13.21 -21.05
C VAL A 72 5.89 14.63 -20.80
N ASP A 73 5.37 15.57 -21.56
CA ASP A 73 5.48 17.00 -21.26
C ASP A 73 4.34 17.42 -20.31
N PHE A 74 4.68 17.85 -19.13
CA PHE A 74 3.71 18.29 -18.10
C PHE A 74 3.27 19.75 -18.27
N SER A 75 3.91 20.52 -19.17
CA SER A 75 3.69 21.97 -19.28
C SER A 75 2.22 22.38 -19.48
N PRO A 76 1.39 21.64 -20.26
CA PRO A 76 -0.03 21.98 -20.43
C PRO A 76 -0.85 21.91 -19.15
N LEU A 77 -0.41 21.13 -18.15
CA LEU A 77 -1.11 21.02 -16.87
C LEU A 77 -0.92 22.24 -15.96
N LYS A 78 0.03 23.15 -16.28
CA LYS A 78 0.27 24.36 -15.46
C LYS A 78 -0.98 25.25 -15.37
N ASP A 79 -1.72 25.36 -16.46
CA ASP A 79 -2.91 26.21 -16.53
C ASP A 79 -4.09 25.64 -15.71
N ALA A 80 -4.00 24.38 -15.30
CA ALA A 80 -5.00 23.73 -14.47
C ALA A 80 -4.81 23.96 -12.96
N GLU A 81 -3.78 24.71 -12.56
CA GLU A 81 -3.44 24.99 -11.16
C GLU A 81 -3.38 23.70 -10.31
N VAL A 82 -2.29 22.96 -10.44
CA VAL A 82 -2.09 21.70 -9.73
C VAL A 82 -1.81 21.94 -8.24
N ASP A 83 -2.71 21.46 -7.37
CA ASP A 83 -2.52 21.59 -5.92
C ASP A 83 -1.58 20.50 -5.37
N VAL A 84 -1.71 19.26 -5.86
CA VAL A 84 -0.94 18.11 -5.36
C VAL A 84 -0.39 17.29 -6.52
N VAL A 85 0.88 16.90 -6.41
CA VAL A 85 1.47 15.80 -7.20
C VAL A 85 1.66 14.61 -6.26
N ALA A 86 1.10 13.47 -6.63
CA ALA A 86 1.21 12.24 -5.86
C ALA A 86 1.80 11.11 -6.72
N GLY A 87 2.57 10.23 -6.11
CA GLY A 87 3.08 9.05 -6.80
C GLY A 87 4.14 8.28 -6.04
N GLY A 88 4.40 7.07 -6.53
CA GLY A 88 5.39 6.14 -6.00
C GLY A 88 6.34 5.66 -7.10
N PRO A 89 7.31 6.46 -7.54
CA PRO A 89 8.25 6.03 -8.58
C PRO A 89 9.09 4.85 -8.10
N PRO A 90 9.34 3.85 -8.95
CA PRO A 90 10.27 2.78 -8.62
C PRO A 90 11.67 3.34 -8.33
N CYS A 91 12.27 2.94 -7.21
CA CYS A 91 13.60 3.38 -6.80
C CYS A 91 14.68 2.30 -7.00
N GLN A 92 14.44 1.32 -7.86
CA GLN A 92 15.36 0.22 -8.14
C GLN A 92 16.70 0.70 -8.73
N ASP A 93 16.71 1.85 -9.40
CA ASP A 93 17.88 2.42 -10.07
C ASP A 93 18.75 3.31 -9.17
N PHE A 94 18.41 3.48 -7.88
CA PHE A 94 19.30 4.19 -6.96
C PHE A 94 20.53 3.32 -6.68
N SER A 95 21.68 3.76 -7.09
CA SER A 95 22.96 3.08 -6.86
C SER A 95 24.04 4.05 -6.40
N ILE A 96 25.01 3.52 -5.66
CA ILE A 96 26.25 4.24 -5.36
C ILE A 96 27.21 3.95 -6.52
N VAL A 97 27.65 5.00 -7.21
CA VAL A 97 28.71 4.90 -8.19
C VAL A 97 30.05 5.03 -7.46
N ARG A 98 30.79 3.92 -7.42
CA ARG A 98 32.20 3.92 -6.98
C ARG A 98 33.08 4.20 -8.20
N GLY A 99 33.49 5.46 -8.37
CA GLY A 99 34.47 5.79 -9.37
C GLY A 99 35.90 5.40 -8.95
N PRO A 100 36.86 5.31 -9.87
CA PRO A 100 38.26 5.01 -9.56
C PRO A 100 38.92 5.99 -8.58
N ASP A 101 38.33 7.17 -8.36
CA ASP A 101 38.79 8.21 -7.44
C ASP A 101 37.91 8.36 -6.20
N TRP A 102 37.38 7.28 -5.69
CA TRP A 102 36.49 7.21 -4.54
C TRP A 102 36.96 8.06 -3.34
N ASP A 103 38.24 8.03 -3.02
CA ASP A 103 38.81 8.73 -1.85
C ASP A 103 38.92 10.26 -2.03
N ARG A 104 38.78 10.78 -3.24
CA ARG A 104 39.02 12.20 -3.55
C ARG A 104 37.77 13.01 -3.92
N ARG A 105 36.68 12.37 -4.39
CA ARG A 105 35.47 13.03 -4.93
C ARG A 105 34.20 12.86 -4.10
N GLY A 106 34.24 12.11 -3.01
CA GLY A 106 33.07 11.75 -2.24
C GLY A 106 32.20 10.67 -2.89
N ILE A 107 31.14 10.29 -2.18
CA ILE A 107 30.20 9.26 -2.65
C ILE A 107 29.23 9.91 -3.63
N GLU A 108 29.26 9.52 -4.89
CA GLU A 108 28.26 9.92 -5.87
C GLU A 108 27.11 8.92 -5.87
N VAL A 109 25.90 9.40 -5.52
CA VAL A 109 24.67 8.61 -5.58
C VAL A 109 24.05 8.80 -6.96
N LYS A 110 23.98 7.71 -7.74
CA LYS A 110 23.24 7.74 -9.00
C LYS A 110 21.74 7.72 -8.70
N ARG A 111 21.06 8.80 -9.02
CA ARG A 111 19.60 8.90 -8.91
C ARG A 111 18.91 7.98 -9.91
N GLY A 112 17.83 7.33 -9.50
CA GLY A 112 16.98 6.60 -10.43
C GLY A 112 16.35 7.54 -11.47
N ARG A 113 16.33 7.09 -12.72
CA ARG A 113 15.77 7.88 -13.84
C ARG A 113 14.30 8.20 -13.62
N LEU A 114 13.50 7.23 -13.20
CA LEU A 114 12.07 7.40 -12.97
C LEU A 114 11.78 8.36 -11.81
N TYR A 115 12.56 8.25 -10.73
CA TYR A 115 12.50 9.21 -9.62
C TYR A 115 12.78 10.64 -10.09
N ALA A 116 13.79 10.83 -10.95
CA ALA A 116 14.13 12.17 -11.48
C ALA A 116 12.96 12.81 -12.25
N HIS A 117 12.12 12.00 -12.91
CA HIS A 117 10.91 12.51 -13.58
C HIS A 117 9.79 12.88 -12.61
N PHE A 118 9.69 12.25 -11.45
CA PHE A 118 8.83 12.75 -10.36
C PHE A 118 9.29 14.14 -9.90
N VAL A 119 10.59 14.32 -9.69
CA VAL A 119 11.17 15.64 -9.33
C VAL A 119 10.94 16.66 -10.45
N ARG A 120 11.06 16.24 -11.73
CA ARG A 120 10.75 17.10 -12.88
C ARG A 120 9.30 17.59 -12.85
N ALA A 121 8.36 16.75 -12.49
CA ALA A 121 6.96 17.17 -12.36
C ALA A 121 6.78 18.26 -11.29
N LEU A 122 7.49 18.15 -10.16
CA LEU A 122 7.48 19.19 -9.13
C LEU A 122 8.06 20.52 -9.65
N ALA A 123 9.15 20.45 -10.42
CA ALA A 123 9.79 21.63 -10.99
C ALA A 123 8.90 22.33 -12.03
N VAL A 124 8.20 21.56 -12.86
CA VAL A 124 7.34 22.08 -13.94
C VAL A 124 6.00 22.58 -13.41
N LEU A 125 5.34 21.76 -12.60
CA LEU A 125 3.96 22.03 -12.16
C LEU A 125 3.88 22.92 -10.92
N ARG A 126 4.94 22.97 -10.11
CA ARG A 126 4.99 23.74 -8.87
C ARG A 126 3.76 23.55 -7.98
N PRO A 127 3.36 22.31 -7.68
CA PRO A 127 2.18 22.06 -6.84
C PRO A 127 2.35 22.70 -5.45
N LYS A 128 1.24 22.98 -4.78
CA LYS A 128 1.28 23.45 -3.38
C LYS A 128 1.90 22.42 -2.45
N ALA A 129 1.64 21.13 -2.74
CA ALA A 129 2.17 20.01 -1.97
C ALA A 129 2.46 18.80 -2.87
N PHE A 130 3.23 17.87 -2.35
CA PHE A 130 3.39 16.54 -2.94
C PHE A 130 3.27 15.44 -1.90
N LEU A 131 2.90 14.26 -2.35
CA LEU A 131 2.97 13.02 -1.61
C LEU A 131 3.77 11.99 -2.40
N PHE A 132 4.89 11.59 -1.84
CA PHE A 132 5.79 10.58 -2.40
C PHE A 132 5.71 9.30 -1.56
N GLU A 133 5.51 8.17 -2.23
CA GLU A 133 5.42 6.85 -1.60
C GLU A 133 6.53 5.94 -2.11
N ASN A 134 7.08 5.10 -1.23
CA ASN A 134 8.04 4.08 -1.62
C ASN A 134 8.12 2.92 -0.62
N VAL A 135 8.93 1.91 -0.93
CA VAL A 135 9.18 0.78 -0.05
C VAL A 135 10.06 1.19 1.15
N PRO A 136 9.92 0.55 2.33
CA PRO A 136 10.69 0.90 3.53
C PRO A 136 12.20 0.76 3.34
N GLY A 137 12.62 -0.21 2.53
CA GLY A 137 14.04 -0.47 2.24
C GLY A 137 14.80 0.72 1.66
N LEU A 138 14.10 1.69 1.08
CA LEU A 138 14.72 2.92 0.56
C LEU A 138 15.42 3.73 1.66
N VAL A 139 14.92 3.73 2.87
CA VAL A 139 15.50 4.47 4.00
C VAL A 139 16.89 3.96 4.36
N SER A 140 17.12 2.66 4.26
CA SER A 140 18.40 2.02 4.55
C SER A 140 19.27 1.76 3.31
N ALA A 141 18.70 1.94 2.11
CA ALA A 141 19.41 1.71 0.86
C ALA A 141 20.69 2.54 0.78
N ASN A 142 21.77 1.89 0.35
CA ASN A 142 23.09 2.54 0.24
C ASN A 142 23.51 3.24 1.54
N LYS A 143 23.31 2.59 2.69
CA LYS A 143 23.62 3.14 4.03
C LYS A 143 22.91 4.46 4.34
N GLY A 144 21.67 4.62 3.84
CA GLY A 144 20.86 5.82 4.02
C GLY A 144 21.15 6.98 3.08
N LEU A 145 22.11 6.84 2.18
CA LEU A 145 22.49 7.93 1.25
C LEU A 145 21.40 8.24 0.23
N ALA A 146 20.71 7.21 -0.29
CA ALA A 146 19.62 7.42 -1.24
C ALA A 146 18.50 8.26 -0.61
N TYR A 147 18.09 7.92 0.60
CA TYR A 147 17.06 8.65 1.34
C TYR A 147 17.48 10.10 1.63
N LYS A 148 18.73 10.32 2.07
CA LYS A 148 19.26 11.65 2.29
C LYS A 148 19.23 12.51 1.03
N VAL A 149 19.66 11.96 -0.10
CA VAL A 149 19.64 12.67 -1.40
C VAL A 149 18.22 13.02 -1.81
N ILE A 150 17.25 12.12 -1.63
CA ILE A 150 15.83 12.37 -1.92
C ILE A 150 15.30 13.54 -1.10
N LEU A 151 15.55 13.57 0.21
CA LEU A 151 15.13 14.67 1.07
C LEU A 151 15.80 16.01 0.67
N GLU A 152 17.07 15.98 0.31
CA GLU A 152 17.78 17.17 -0.18
C GLU A 152 17.25 17.64 -1.53
N ASP A 153 16.97 16.74 -2.47
CA ASP A 153 16.40 17.07 -3.77
C ASP A 153 15.03 17.77 -3.63
N PHE A 154 14.19 17.29 -2.71
CA PHE A 154 12.90 17.93 -2.43
C PHE A 154 13.06 19.26 -1.70
N SER A 155 13.84 19.29 -0.62
CA SER A 155 13.94 20.46 0.25
C SER A 155 14.74 21.61 -0.35
N ARG A 156 15.68 21.31 -1.24
CA ARG A 156 16.57 22.26 -1.91
C ARG A 156 16.49 22.15 -3.43
N LEU A 157 15.31 21.98 -3.98
CA LEU A 157 15.10 21.68 -5.39
C LEU A 157 15.75 22.72 -6.30
N ASN A 158 15.69 23.99 -5.95
CA ASN A 158 16.35 25.08 -6.67
C ASN A 158 17.88 24.92 -6.73
N MET A 159 18.50 24.39 -5.71
CA MET A 159 19.96 24.18 -5.64
C MET A 159 20.39 22.86 -6.28
N ARG A 160 19.54 21.83 -6.20
CA ARG A 160 19.82 20.46 -6.67
C ARG A 160 19.39 20.23 -8.11
N TRP A 161 18.68 21.18 -8.72
CA TRP A 161 18.08 21.04 -10.04
C TRP A 161 19.07 20.65 -11.14
N ASP A 162 20.23 21.27 -11.17
CA ASP A 162 21.23 21.00 -12.21
C ASP A 162 21.73 19.54 -12.16
N GLU A 163 21.79 18.93 -10.97
CA GLU A 163 22.15 17.53 -10.81
C GLU A 163 21.00 16.59 -11.23
N VAL A 164 19.77 16.91 -10.87
CA VAL A 164 18.58 16.16 -11.27
C VAL A 164 18.42 16.24 -12.80
N ARG A 165 18.60 17.42 -13.38
CA ARG A 165 18.49 17.67 -14.82
C ARG A 165 19.47 16.82 -15.64
N LYS A 166 20.67 16.55 -15.15
CA LYS A 166 21.64 15.67 -15.83
C LYS A 166 21.09 14.25 -16.03
N VAL A 167 20.28 13.75 -15.08
CA VAL A 167 19.66 12.43 -15.15
C VAL A 167 18.50 12.41 -16.14
N ILE A 168 17.74 13.51 -16.21
CA ILE A 168 16.59 13.67 -17.11
C ILE A 168 17.05 13.82 -18.57
N GLY A 169 18.24 14.36 -18.81
CA GLY A 169 18.74 14.66 -20.16
C GLY A 169 18.25 16.01 -20.68
N ASN A 170 17.85 16.09 -21.94
CA ASN A 170 17.45 17.33 -22.64
C ASN A 170 16.08 17.86 -22.19
N SER A 171 15.93 18.16 -20.92
CA SER A 171 14.70 18.77 -20.38
C SER A 171 14.67 20.27 -20.67
N THR A 172 13.54 20.75 -21.17
CA THR A 172 13.24 22.19 -21.33
C THR A 172 12.73 22.82 -20.04
N ALA A 173 12.55 22.03 -18.97
CA ALA A 173 12.08 22.51 -17.69
C ALA A 173 13.03 23.55 -17.09
N GLN A 174 12.45 24.67 -16.67
CA GLN A 174 13.20 25.77 -16.05
C GLN A 174 13.59 25.40 -14.61
N LYS A 175 14.69 26.02 -14.16
CA LYS A 175 15.12 25.90 -12.77
C LYS A 175 14.05 26.45 -11.83
N PRO A 176 13.60 25.64 -10.83
CA PRO A 176 12.63 26.12 -9.83
C PRO A 176 13.21 27.23 -8.96
N ALA A 177 12.36 28.11 -8.48
CA ALA A 177 12.78 29.24 -7.62
C ALA A 177 13.05 28.77 -6.18
N GLU A 178 12.32 27.74 -5.71
CA GLU A 178 12.41 27.20 -4.35
C GLU A 178 12.26 25.68 -4.31
N GLY A 179 12.51 25.11 -3.14
CA GLY A 179 12.20 23.71 -2.82
C GLY A 179 10.92 23.58 -1.98
N TYR A 180 10.82 22.44 -1.32
CA TYR A 180 9.68 22.05 -0.50
C TYR A 180 10.07 21.93 0.97
N GLU A 181 9.23 22.42 1.85
CA GLU A 181 9.32 22.13 3.28
C GLU A 181 8.80 20.71 3.51
N ILE A 182 9.63 19.85 4.09
CA ILE A 182 9.22 18.49 4.41
C ILE A 182 8.34 18.51 5.65
N VAL A 183 7.07 18.22 5.45
CA VAL A 183 6.04 18.19 6.50
C VAL A 183 6.06 16.86 7.23
N PHE A 184 6.29 15.78 6.49
CA PHE A 184 6.29 14.41 7.01
C PHE A 184 7.27 13.56 6.20
N SER A 185 8.01 12.72 6.90
CA SER A 185 8.86 11.71 6.26
C SER A 185 9.09 10.57 7.25
N ASP A 186 8.34 9.46 7.08
CA ASP A 186 8.43 8.30 7.95
C ASP A 186 7.92 7.04 7.26
N ILE A 187 8.25 5.89 7.85
CA ILE A 187 7.66 4.60 7.49
C ILE A 187 6.32 4.46 8.20
N VAL A 188 5.26 4.25 7.42
CA VAL A 188 3.89 4.12 7.91
C VAL A 188 3.45 2.67 7.77
N ASP A 189 3.01 2.05 8.86
CA ASP A 189 2.31 0.76 8.84
C ASP A 189 0.81 1.01 8.64
N PHE A 190 0.29 0.61 7.51
CA PHE A 190 -1.10 0.87 7.15
C PHE A 190 -2.11 0.09 8.01
N SER A 191 -1.69 -0.98 8.69
CA SER A 191 -2.54 -1.65 9.68
C SER A 191 -2.93 -0.74 10.85
N HIS A 192 -2.15 0.29 11.12
CA HIS A 192 -2.44 1.31 12.12
C HIS A 192 -3.58 2.26 11.74
N TYR A 193 -4.13 2.12 10.54
CA TYR A 193 -5.20 2.99 10.01
C TYR A 193 -6.45 2.20 9.59
N GLY A 194 -6.57 0.96 10.03
CA GLY A 194 -7.73 0.10 9.74
C GLY A 194 -7.59 -0.78 8.50
N VAL A 195 -6.42 -0.84 7.88
CA VAL A 195 -6.14 -1.80 6.81
C VAL A 195 -5.89 -3.18 7.42
N PRO A 196 -6.59 -4.25 7.01
CA PRO A 196 -6.42 -5.58 7.58
C PRO A 196 -5.18 -6.31 7.04
N GLN A 197 -4.10 -5.56 6.88
CA GLN A 197 -2.83 -6.00 6.30
C GLN A 197 -1.69 -5.21 6.93
N LYS A 198 -0.65 -5.90 7.38
CA LYS A 198 0.60 -5.28 7.77
C LYS A 198 1.39 -4.92 6.50
N ARG A 199 1.38 -3.65 6.15
CA ARG A 199 2.05 -3.10 4.97
C ARG A 199 2.73 -1.79 5.34
N GLU A 200 4.04 -1.81 5.34
CA GLU A 200 4.87 -0.66 5.65
C GLU A 200 5.32 0.04 4.38
N ARG A 201 5.20 1.36 4.33
CA ARG A 201 5.66 2.20 3.22
C ARG A 201 6.28 3.50 3.72
N LEU A 202 7.33 3.94 3.05
CA LEU A 202 7.88 5.27 3.23
C LEU A 202 6.91 6.28 2.61
N ILE A 203 6.51 7.28 3.39
CA ILE A 203 5.68 8.40 2.95
C ILE A 203 6.46 9.68 3.19
N ILE A 204 6.61 10.49 2.15
CA ILE A 204 7.18 11.83 2.25
C ILE A 204 6.14 12.82 1.75
N VAL A 205 5.84 13.81 2.59
CA VAL A 205 4.94 14.92 2.24
C VAL A 205 5.71 16.22 2.33
N GLY A 206 5.65 17.00 1.28
CA GLY A 206 6.28 18.33 1.21
C GLY A 206 5.29 19.40 0.80
N VAL A 207 5.52 20.61 1.27
CA VAL A 207 4.75 21.81 0.94
C VAL A 207 5.69 22.87 0.37
N ARG A 208 5.29 23.53 -0.71
CA ARG A 208 6.14 24.49 -1.39
C ARG A 208 6.56 25.65 -0.46
N LYS A 209 7.86 25.95 -0.40
CA LYS A 209 8.44 26.82 0.62
C LYS A 209 7.95 28.27 0.57
N ASP A 210 7.59 28.80 -0.61
CA ASP A 210 7.02 30.15 -0.73
C ASP A 210 5.67 30.31 0.00
N LEU A 211 4.96 29.19 0.24
CA LEU A 211 3.71 29.17 1.00
C LEU A 211 3.94 29.04 2.52
N VAL A 212 5.18 28.70 2.91
CA VAL A 212 5.58 28.51 4.32
C VAL A 212 6.61 29.58 4.66
N LYS A 213 6.15 30.79 4.93
CA LYS A 213 7.02 31.98 5.04
C LYS A 213 7.80 32.06 6.36
N THR A 214 7.42 31.29 7.39
CA THR A 214 8.03 31.37 8.72
C THR A 214 8.25 29.98 9.31
N ILE A 215 9.23 29.87 10.21
CA ILE A 215 9.49 28.64 10.98
C ILE A 215 8.28 28.25 11.82
N ASP A 216 7.56 29.21 12.39
CA ASP A 216 6.34 28.99 13.16
C ASP A 216 5.23 28.35 12.31
N LYS A 217 5.03 28.86 11.09
CA LYS A 217 4.06 28.26 10.14
C LYS A 217 4.47 26.84 9.73
N ALA A 218 5.74 26.58 9.50
CA ALA A 218 6.26 25.24 9.22
C ALA A 218 5.95 24.27 10.37
N TRP A 219 6.20 24.70 11.59
CA TRP A 219 5.91 23.89 12.77
C TRP A 219 4.42 23.61 12.95
N LYS A 220 3.56 24.60 12.76
CA LYS A 220 2.10 24.46 12.83
C LYS A 220 1.57 23.45 11.79
N ILE A 221 2.06 23.53 10.57
CA ILE A 221 1.67 22.61 9.48
C ILE A 221 2.09 21.18 9.80
N ARG A 222 3.32 20.96 10.26
CA ARG A 222 3.79 19.63 10.68
C ARG A 222 2.95 19.07 11.83
N SER A 223 2.69 19.89 12.84
CA SER A 223 1.87 19.50 13.99
C SER A 223 0.44 19.16 13.58
N ALA A 224 -0.16 19.94 12.69
CA ALA A 224 -1.50 19.68 12.17
C ALA A 224 -1.57 18.33 11.44
N PHE A 225 -0.62 18.06 10.55
CA PHE A 225 -0.55 16.78 9.82
C PHE A 225 -0.45 15.59 10.76
N LEU A 226 0.50 15.64 11.71
CA LEU A 226 0.71 14.56 12.69
C LEU A 226 -0.50 14.37 13.61
N SER A 227 -1.13 15.46 14.05
CA SER A 227 -2.32 15.41 14.90
C SER A 227 -3.49 14.72 14.21
N VAL A 228 -3.74 15.04 12.94
CA VAL A 228 -4.79 14.38 12.15
C VAL A 228 -4.49 12.90 11.97
N LEU A 229 -3.26 12.53 11.58
CA LEU A 229 -2.88 11.11 11.45
C LEU A 229 -3.06 10.36 12.76
N LYS A 230 -2.64 10.91 13.88
CA LYS A 230 -2.80 10.30 15.20
C LYS A 230 -4.28 10.09 15.56
N LYS A 231 -5.12 11.08 15.29
CA LYS A 231 -6.57 10.98 15.50
C LYS A 231 -7.20 9.89 14.64
N LEU A 232 -6.81 9.81 13.35
CA LEU A 232 -7.32 8.82 12.41
C LEU A 232 -6.83 7.39 12.72
N ALA A 233 -5.63 7.24 13.27
CA ALA A 233 -5.12 5.95 13.73
C ALA A 233 -5.97 5.40 14.90
N GLY A 234 -6.39 6.24 15.82
CA GLY A 234 -7.23 5.86 16.96
C GLY A 234 -6.65 4.68 17.73
N LEU A 235 -7.43 3.60 17.84
CA LEU A 235 -7.05 2.36 18.52
C LEU A 235 -6.46 1.29 17.59
N PHE A 236 -6.42 1.50 16.28
CA PHE A 236 -5.92 0.49 15.34
C PHE A 236 -4.45 0.06 15.56
N PRO A 237 -3.53 0.91 16.01
CA PRO A 237 -2.16 0.45 16.31
C PRO A 237 -2.12 -0.67 17.36
N LYS A 238 -3.03 -0.64 18.32
CA LYS A 238 -3.16 -1.68 19.36
C LYS A 238 -4.18 -2.75 19.01
N HIS A 239 -5.27 -2.36 18.37
CA HIS A 239 -6.39 -3.22 18.01
C HIS A 239 -6.62 -3.25 16.49
N PRO A 240 -5.76 -3.95 15.71
CA PRO A 240 -5.86 -3.95 14.26
C PRO A 240 -7.11 -4.65 13.75
N LEU A 241 -7.61 -4.21 12.58
CA LEU A 241 -8.67 -4.90 11.86
C LEU A 241 -8.17 -6.26 11.32
N THR A 242 -9.03 -7.25 11.27
CA THR A 242 -8.69 -8.63 10.93
C THR A 242 -9.18 -9.06 9.55
N PRO A 243 -8.51 -10.03 8.91
CA PRO A 243 -8.98 -10.60 7.65
C PRO A 243 -10.37 -11.24 7.73
N ILE A 244 -10.69 -11.93 8.82
CA ILE A 244 -12.02 -12.58 8.96
C ILE A 244 -13.14 -11.53 9.00
N GLU A 245 -12.93 -10.38 9.66
CA GLU A 245 -13.89 -9.29 9.64
C GLU A 245 -14.08 -8.71 8.24
N ALA A 246 -12.99 -8.50 7.51
CA ALA A 246 -13.03 -7.99 6.15
C ALA A 246 -13.70 -8.98 5.17
N PHE A 247 -13.52 -10.28 5.36
CA PHE A 247 -14.08 -11.31 4.48
C PHE A 247 -15.52 -11.65 4.81
N GLU A 248 -15.88 -11.72 6.09
CA GLU A 248 -17.24 -12.04 6.53
C GLU A 248 -18.16 -10.82 6.59
N GLY A 249 -17.59 -9.61 6.60
CA GLY A 249 -18.36 -8.38 6.69
C GLY A 249 -19.09 -8.23 8.01
N ARG A 250 -18.54 -8.74 9.11
CA ARG A 250 -19.09 -8.68 10.46
C ARG A 250 -18.04 -8.22 11.47
N ARG A 251 -18.49 -7.61 12.54
CA ARG A 251 -17.65 -7.21 13.66
C ARG A 251 -17.10 -8.44 14.39
N LEU A 252 -15.91 -8.35 14.95
CA LEU A 252 -15.17 -9.48 15.54
C LEU A 252 -15.99 -10.27 16.56
N ASP A 253 -16.71 -9.61 17.46
CA ASP A 253 -17.52 -10.26 18.50
C ASP A 253 -18.78 -10.99 17.95
N GLU A 254 -19.13 -10.75 16.70
CA GLU A 254 -20.19 -11.45 15.98
C GLU A 254 -19.68 -12.71 15.23
N LEU A 255 -18.38 -13.00 15.29
CA LEU A 255 -17.71 -13.99 14.43
C LEU A 255 -17.28 -15.27 15.12
N SER A 256 -17.60 -15.47 16.40
CA SER A 256 -17.16 -16.69 17.13
C SER A 256 -17.68 -17.98 16.53
N ASP A 257 -18.84 -17.97 15.90
CA ASP A 257 -19.41 -19.11 15.18
C ASP A 257 -18.57 -19.47 13.94
N ALA A 258 -18.37 -18.50 13.04
CA ALA A 258 -17.58 -18.65 11.81
C ALA A 258 -16.11 -18.99 12.12
N TYR A 259 -15.51 -18.29 13.07
CA TYR A 259 -14.14 -18.52 13.51
C TYR A 259 -13.96 -19.95 14.04
N ARG A 260 -14.87 -20.41 14.88
CA ARG A 260 -14.84 -21.78 15.45
C ARG A 260 -14.96 -22.84 14.37
N GLU A 261 -15.86 -22.68 13.39
CA GLU A 261 -15.99 -23.61 12.27
C GLU A 261 -14.69 -23.75 11.47
N VAL A 262 -14.05 -22.64 11.18
CA VAL A 262 -12.76 -22.63 10.46
C VAL A 262 -11.67 -23.30 11.28
N MET A 263 -11.52 -22.91 12.55
CA MET A 263 -10.42 -23.37 13.38
C MET A 263 -10.54 -24.84 13.76
N LYS A 264 -11.74 -25.38 13.96
CA LYS A 264 -11.95 -26.80 14.24
C LYS A 264 -11.41 -27.73 13.15
N LYS A 265 -11.34 -27.28 11.90
CA LYS A 265 -10.77 -28.04 10.80
C LYS A 265 -9.27 -28.30 10.96
N TRP A 266 -8.59 -27.49 11.76
CA TRP A 266 -7.17 -27.62 12.07
C TRP A 266 -6.88 -28.55 13.24
N ASP A 267 -7.90 -29.01 13.95
CA ASP A 267 -7.72 -29.98 15.01
C ASP A 267 -7.11 -31.28 14.46
N GLY A 268 -6.08 -31.77 15.11
CA GLY A 268 -5.38 -32.97 14.70
C GLY A 268 -4.40 -32.83 13.54
N VAL A 269 -4.27 -31.69 12.89
CA VAL A 269 -3.30 -31.50 11.78
C VAL A 269 -1.87 -31.83 12.20
N TRP A 270 -1.51 -31.55 13.44
CA TRP A 270 -0.19 -31.84 14.00
C TRP A 270 0.14 -33.36 14.01
N LEU A 271 -0.89 -34.22 14.17
CA LEU A 271 -0.73 -35.67 14.05
C LEU A 271 -0.51 -36.12 12.62
N GLU A 272 -1.23 -35.51 11.66
CA GLU A 272 -1.06 -35.78 10.23
C GLU A 272 0.35 -35.45 9.75
N VAL A 273 0.89 -34.31 10.20
CA VAL A 273 2.23 -33.86 9.84
C VAL A 273 3.32 -34.65 10.59
N GLY A 274 3.13 -34.89 11.88
CA GLY A 274 3.96 -35.79 12.67
C GLY A 274 5.38 -35.35 12.93
N THR A 275 5.71 -34.05 12.69
CA THR A 275 7.03 -33.49 12.92
C THR A 275 7.16 -32.87 14.32
N GLU A 276 8.40 -32.60 14.75
CA GLU A 276 8.67 -31.87 15.99
C GLU A 276 8.10 -30.44 15.93
N ALA A 277 8.22 -29.79 14.76
CA ALA A 277 7.63 -28.45 14.54
C ALA A 277 6.11 -28.47 14.73
N ALA A 278 5.41 -29.49 14.20
CA ALA A 278 3.98 -29.63 14.35
C ALA A 278 3.56 -29.89 15.81
N ARG A 279 4.34 -30.68 16.56
CA ARG A 279 4.09 -30.94 17.97
C ARG A 279 4.26 -29.68 18.80
N ARG A 280 5.32 -28.91 18.54
CA ARG A 280 5.56 -27.61 19.18
C ARG A 280 4.43 -26.62 18.88
N TRP A 281 3.97 -26.53 17.64
CA TRP A 281 2.81 -25.72 17.26
C TRP A 281 1.56 -26.09 18.06
N LYS A 282 1.29 -27.38 18.24
CA LYS A 282 0.17 -27.86 19.04
C LYS A 282 0.24 -27.33 20.46
N GLU A 283 1.39 -27.44 21.12
CA GLU A 283 1.58 -27.03 22.52
C GLU A 283 1.64 -25.48 22.70
N GLU A 284 2.32 -24.78 21.80
CA GLU A 284 2.55 -23.35 21.93
C GLU A 284 1.45 -22.49 21.32
N VAL A 285 0.71 -22.99 20.34
CA VAL A 285 -0.32 -22.25 19.61
C VAL A 285 -1.70 -22.85 19.83
N TRP A 286 -1.92 -24.11 19.39
CA TRP A 286 -3.24 -24.70 19.38
C TRP A 286 -3.87 -24.85 20.77
N ASP A 287 -3.13 -25.35 21.74
CA ASP A 287 -3.63 -25.58 23.11
C ASP A 287 -3.96 -24.30 23.88
N ARG A 288 -3.53 -23.15 23.37
CA ARG A 288 -3.82 -21.83 23.96
C ARG A 288 -5.11 -21.22 23.44
N LEU A 289 -5.67 -21.77 22.36
CA LEU A 289 -6.88 -21.25 21.75
C LEU A 289 -8.12 -21.70 22.56
N LYS A 290 -9.06 -20.78 22.68
CA LYS A 290 -10.36 -21.03 23.31
C LYS A 290 -11.48 -21.19 22.29
N LEU A 291 -11.18 -20.97 21.01
CA LEU A 291 -12.13 -20.97 19.91
C LEU A 291 -13.25 -19.93 20.08
N ASP A 292 -12.91 -18.84 20.74
CA ASP A 292 -13.69 -17.61 20.83
C ASP A 292 -12.95 -16.51 20.08
N ALA A 293 -13.64 -15.82 19.18
CA ALA A 293 -13.00 -14.86 18.27
C ALA A 293 -12.32 -13.70 19.03
N VAL A 294 -12.98 -13.15 20.05
CA VAL A 294 -12.45 -12.01 20.79
C VAL A 294 -11.30 -12.43 21.71
N GLU A 295 -11.45 -13.52 22.45
CA GLU A 295 -10.42 -13.99 23.36
C GLU A 295 -9.16 -14.43 22.60
N ASP A 296 -9.31 -15.17 21.53
CA ASP A 296 -8.19 -15.59 20.69
C ASP A 296 -7.55 -14.42 19.94
N TYR A 297 -8.35 -13.43 19.52
CA TYR A 297 -7.81 -12.19 18.93
C TYR A 297 -6.86 -11.46 19.89
N LEU A 298 -7.24 -11.32 21.15
CA LEU A 298 -6.39 -10.71 22.16
C LEU A 298 -5.13 -11.54 22.40
N THR A 299 -5.25 -12.86 22.43
CA THR A 299 -4.13 -13.79 22.66
C THR A 299 -3.13 -13.75 21.51
N VAL A 300 -3.57 -13.94 20.28
CA VAL A 300 -2.67 -14.06 19.11
C VAL A 300 -2.00 -12.74 18.73
N ASN A 301 -2.64 -11.61 19.04
CA ASN A 301 -2.07 -10.28 18.83
C ASN A 301 -1.33 -9.75 20.07
N MET A 302 -1.24 -10.53 21.16
CA MET A 302 -0.61 -10.12 22.42
C MET A 302 -1.17 -8.82 22.99
N ILE A 303 -2.49 -8.63 22.87
CA ILE A 303 -3.17 -7.40 23.30
C ILE A 303 -3.63 -7.56 24.75
N LYS A 304 -3.26 -6.57 25.58
CA LYS A 304 -3.82 -6.38 26.92
C LYS A 304 -4.65 -5.11 26.92
N PRO A 305 -5.98 -5.18 26.79
CA PRO A 305 -6.82 -4.01 26.82
C PRO A 305 -6.75 -3.36 28.22
N ALA A 306 -6.82 -2.03 28.25
CA ALA A 306 -6.84 -1.28 29.51
C ALA A 306 -8.15 -1.50 30.31
N GLY A 307 -9.19 -2.00 29.64
CA GLY A 307 -10.47 -2.35 30.22
C GLY A 307 -11.47 -2.76 29.15
N ARG A 308 -12.67 -3.10 29.62
CA ARG A 308 -13.79 -3.50 28.72
C ARG A 308 -14.20 -2.37 27.79
N GLU A 309 -14.13 -1.14 28.26
CA GLU A 309 -14.52 0.05 27.49
C GLU A 309 -13.59 0.26 26.28
N GLU A 310 -12.27 0.11 26.47
CA GLU A 310 -11.31 0.21 25.36
C GLU A 310 -11.59 -0.81 24.28
N LEU A 311 -11.84 -2.05 24.67
CA LEU A 311 -12.15 -3.13 23.71
C LEU A 311 -13.44 -2.83 22.93
N GLU A 312 -14.51 -2.40 23.62
CA GLU A 312 -15.78 -2.05 22.97
C GLU A 312 -15.62 -0.86 22.04
N GLU A 313 -14.81 0.13 22.39
CA GLU A 313 -14.48 1.25 21.51
C GLU A 313 -13.69 0.79 20.28
N ALA A 314 -12.72 -0.10 20.45
CA ALA A 314 -11.97 -0.69 19.34
C ALA A 314 -12.91 -1.44 18.37
N LEU A 315 -13.84 -2.25 18.89
CA LEU A 315 -14.81 -2.97 18.07
C LEU A 315 -15.78 -2.03 17.33
N ARG A 316 -16.15 -0.92 17.93
CA ARG A 316 -16.92 0.13 17.23
C ARG A 316 -16.12 0.75 16.08
N HIS A 317 -14.82 0.97 16.26
CA HIS A 317 -13.95 1.45 15.18
C HIS A 317 -13.83 0.43 14.05
N HIS A 318 -13.72 -0.88 14.37
CA HIS A 318 -13.76 -1.96 13.38
C HIS A 318 -15.05 -1.92 12.55
N GLU A 319 -16.19 -1.86 13.20
CA GLU A 319 -17.51 -1.76 12.54
C GLU A 319 -17.60 -0.52 11.65
N SER A 320 -17.14 0.63 12.16
CA SER A 320 -17.14 1.89 11.41
C SER A 320 -16.31 1.79 10.11
N VAL A 321 -15.13 1.18 10.18
CA VAL A 321 -14.29 0.99 8.99
C VAL A 321 -14.89 -0.03 8.02
N LEU A 322 -15.47 -1.13 8.50
CA LEU A 322 -16.17 -2.09 7.64
C LEU A 322 -17.34 -1.43 6.88
N LYS A 323 -18.08 -0.53 7.54
CA LYS A 323 -19.14 0.25 6.90
C LYS A 323 -18.57 1.26 5.88
N GLU A 324 -17.51 1.97 6.24
CA GLU A 324 -16.82 2.90 5.35
C GLU A 324 -16.31 2.22 4.08
N LEU A 325 -15.79 1.00 4.19
CA LEU A 325 -15.31 0.19 3.07
C LEU A 325 -16.43 -0.45 2.25
N GLY A 326 -17.65 -0.46 2.75
CA GLY A 326 -18.80 -1.14 2.13
C GLY A 326 -18.78 -2.66 2.33
N TYR A 327 -18.02 -3.18 3.30
CA TYR A 327 -17.92 -4.62 3.56
C TYR A 327 -18.95 -5.11 4.58
N TYR A 328 -19.42 -4.24 5.46
CA TYR A 328 -20.33 -4.61 6.52
C TYR A 328 -21.63 -5.21 5.98
N GLY A 329 -21.97 -6.42 6.43
CA GLY A 329 -23.12 -7.16 5.95
C GLY A 329 -22.95 -7.87 4.61
N VAL A 330 -21.73 -7.82 4.01
CA VAL A 330 -21.46 -8.40 2.69
C VAL A 330 -20.29 -9.39 2.77
N PRO A 331 -20.54 -10.68 3.01
CA PRO A 331 -19.47 -11.69 2.95
C PRO A 331 -18.85 -11.75 1.56
N VAL A 332 -17.52 -11.80 1.48
CA VAL A 332 -16.80 -11.78 0.19
C VAL A 332 -17.14 -12.96 -0.71
N HIS A 333 -17.44 -14.11 -0.14
CA HIS A 333 -17.78 -15.32 -0.90
C HIS A 333 -19.15 -15.24 -1.62
N THR A 334 -20.01 -14.30 -1.24
CA THR A 334 -21.30 -14.08 -1.88
C THR A 334 -21.21 -13.21 -3.13
N LEU A 335 -20.08 -12.55 -3.33
CA LEU A 335 -19.89 -11.63 -4.47
C LEU A 335 -19.82 -12.39 -5.80
N ARG A 336 -20.43 -11.78 -6.83
CA ARG A 336 -20.32 -12.19 -8.22
C ARG A 336 -20.05 -10.92 -9.03
N LEU A 337 -18.79 -10.74 -9.43
CA LEU A 337 -18.30 -9.50 -10.02
C LEU A 337 -17.93 -9.71 -11.49
N PRO A 338 -18.20 -8.71 -12.35
CA PRO A 338 -17.97 -8.85 -13.79
C PRO A 338 -16.49 -8.95 -14.18
N ASP A 339 -15.56 -8.55 -13.29
CA ASP A 339 -14.12 -8.68 -13.50
C ASP A 339 -13.55 -10.07 -13.14
N GLY A 340 -14.39 -10.99 -12.65
CA GLY A 340 -13.98 -12.35 -12.27
C GLY A 340 -13.10 -12.44 -11.02
N THR A 341 -12.91 -11.36 -10.28
CA THR A 341 -12.04 -11.33 -9.10
C THR A 341 -12.55 -12.18 -7.93
N HIS A 342 -13.84 -12.55 -7.93
CA HIS A 342 -14.47 -13.44 -6.95
C HIS A 342 -14.15 -14.92 -7.16
N GLU A 343 -13.61 -15.30 -8.31
CA GLU A 343 -13.37 -16.70 -8.66
C GLU A 343 -12.26 -17.31 -7.81
N ILE A 344 -12.50 -18.53 -7.31
CA ILE A 344 -11.48 -19.30 -6.61
C ILE A 344 -10.43 -19.77 -7.62
N PRO A 345 -9.13 -19.47 -7.41
CA PRO A 345 -8.08 -19.90 -8.31
C PRO A 345 -7.99 -21.43 -8.38
N ASN A 346 -7.71 -21.97 -9.56
CA ASN A 346 -7.33 -23.36 -9.70
C ASN A 346 -5.89 -23.56 -9.21
N GLU A 347 -5.69 -24.56 -8.38
CA GLU A 347 -4.39 -24.93 -7.86
C GLU A 347 -4.06 -26.38 -8.22
N GLU A 348 -2.78 -26.68 -8.34
CA GLU A 348 -2.32 -28.06 -8.49
C GLU A 348 -2.68 -28.88 -7.25
N SER A 349 -3.07 -30.14 -7.43
CA SER A 349 -3.46 -31.03 -6.34
C SER A 349 -2.37 -31.17 -5.26
N SER A 350 -1.11 -31.16 -5.65
CA SER A 350 0.04 -31.19 -4.74
C SER A 350 0.09 -29.97 -3.82
N VAL A 351 -0.25 -28.79 -4.34
CA VAL A 351 -0.34 -27.53 -3.56
C VAL A 351 -1.52 -27.59 -2.61
N VAL A 352 -2.69 -28.04 -3.08
CA VAL A 352 -3.89 -28.18 -2.25
C VAL A 352 -3.62 -29.11 -1.07
N GLU A 353 -3.03 -30.28 -1.33
CA GLU A 353 -2.71 -31.26 -0.28
C GLU A 353 -1.66 -30.74 0.72
N ARG A 354 -0.66 -29.99 0.25
CA ARG A 354 0.29 -29.34 1.13
C ARG A 354 -0.39 -28.29 2.01
N MET A 355 -1.23 -27.45 1.41
CA MET A 355 -1.90 -26.38 2.15
C MET A 355 -2.87 -26.88 3.20
N LYS A 356 -3.49 -28.05 3.03
CA LYS A 356 -4.29 -28.70 4.08
C LYS A 356 -3.48 -29.04 5.34
N ARG A 357 -2.15 -29.03 5.31
CA ARG A 357 -1.25 -29.37 6.41
C ARG A 357 -0.45 -28.17 6.96
N ILE A 358 -0.64 -26.99 6.39
CA ILE A 358 0.00 -25.75 6.87
C ILE A 358 -1.05 -24.90 7.55
N PRO A 359 -1.08 -24.84 8.90
CA PRO A 359 -2.11 -24.08 9.61
C PRO A 359 -1.90 -22.56 9.53
N PRO A 360 -2.88 -21.78 9.98
CA PRO A 360 -2.77 -20.32 10.00
C PRO A 360 -1.48 -19.82 10.66
N ASP A 361 -0.87 -18.81 10.05
CA ASP A 361 0.39 -18.18 10.45
C ASP A 361 1.66 -19.01 10.21
N GLU A 362 1.54 -20.25 9.77
CA GLU A 362 2.64 -21.13 9.39
C GLU A 362 2.95 -21.06 7.88
N ASN A 363 4.11 -21.56 7.50
CA ASN A 363 4.62 -21.59 6.12
C ASN A 363 5.16 -22.99 5.74
N HIS A 364 5.86 -23.07 4.61
CA HIS A 364 6.42 -24.31 4.08
C HIS A 364 7.33 -25.07 5.08
N GLU A 365 7.95 -24.40 6.04
CA GLU A 365 8.82 -25.02 7.05
C GLU A 365 8.04 -25.98 7.97
N PHE A 366 6.74 -25.75 8.16
CA PHE A 366 5.88 -26.60 8.99
C PHE A 366 5.81 -28.05 8.50
N VAL A 367 5.93 -28.25 7.20
CA VAL A 367 5.87 -29.58 6.55
C VAL A 367 7.24 -30.10 6.12
N ARG A 368 8.33 -29.45 6.58
CA ARG A 368 9.70 -29.91 6.30
C ARG A 368 9.92 -31.32 6.85
N GLY A 369 10.60 -32.18 6.08
CA GLY A 369 10.84 -33.58 6.44
C GLY A 369 9.64 -34.50 6.19
N THR A 370 8.59 -34.03 5.54
CA THR A 370 7.42 -34.83 5.15
C THR A 370 7.31 -34.95 3.63
N LYS A 371 6.38 -35.78 3.15
CA LYS A 371 6.06 -35.88 1.71
C LYS A 371 5.50 -34.59 1.10
N TRP A 372 5.11 -33.62 1.91
CA TRP A 372 4.62 -32.30 1.47
C TRP A 372 5.70 -31.22 1.47
N GLU A 373 6.94 -31.58 1.79
CA GLU A 373 8.09 -30.66 1.78
C GLU A 373 8.25 -30.00 0.42
N VAL A 374 8.70 -28.75 0.44
CA VAL A 374 9.07 -27.98 -0.76
C VAL A 374 10.56 -28.13 -1.00
N GLU A 375 10.96 -28.59 -2.19
CA GLU A 375 12.36 -28.66 -2.57
C GLU A 375 12.98 -27.26 -2.73
N GLY A 376 14.19 -27.11 -2.22
CA GLY A 376 14.97 -25.88 -2.30
C GLY A 376 14.90 -24.99 -1.06
N LYS A 377 15.65 -23.89 -1.07
CA LYS A 377 15.63 -22.89 0.02
C LYS A 377 14.53 -21.88 -0.24
N GLY A 378 13.40 -22.01 0.45
CA GLY A 378 12.32 -21.04 0.41
C GLY A 378 12.53 -19.88 1.39
N ILE A 379 11.96 -18.73 1.06
CA ILE A 379 11.81 -17.62 1.99
C ILE A 379 10.56 -17.84 2.86
N SER A 380 10.46 -17.14 3.98
CA SER A 380 9.34 -17.30 4.95
C SER A 380 7.94 -17.05 4.36
N LEU A 381 7.85 -16.35 3.22
CA LEU A 381 6.58 -16.11 2.54
C LEU A 381 6.05 -17.32 1.75
N VAL A 382 6.90 -18.33 1.47
CA VAL A 382 6.51 -19.46 0.63
C VAL A 382 5.50 -20.34 1.36
N TYR A 383 4.34 -20.55 0.75
CA TYR A 383 3.20 -21.27 1.30
C TYR A 383 2.76 -20.78 2.67
N ARG A 384 2.88 -19.46 2.91
CA ARG A 384 2.44 -18.87 4.16
C ARG A 384 0.93 -18.65 4.16
N ARG A 385 0.28 -19.21 5.18
CA ARG A 385 -1.15 -19.07 5.38
C ARG A 385 -1.46 -17.88 6.26
N ILE A 386 -2.40 -17.02 5.86
CA ILE A 386 -2.86 -15.92 6.71
C ILE A 386 -3.58 -16.45 7.94
N HIS A 387 -3.57 -15.67 9.01
CA HIS A 387 -4.34 -15.95 10.22
C HIS A 387 -5.68 -15.19 10.18
N PRO A 388 -6.81 -15.79 10.56
CA PRO A 388 -8.10 -15.09 10.52
C PRO A 388 -8.15 -13.85 11.43
N LEU A 389 -7.42 -13.85 12.54
CA LEU A 389 -7.47 -12.84 13.60
C LEU A 389 -6.24 -11.90 13.65
N LYS A 390 -5.32 -12.01 12.70
CA LYS A 390 -4.13 -11.13 12.61
C LYS A 390 -4.14 -10.41 11.28
N PRO A 391 -3.71 -9.14 11.20
CA PRO A 391 -3.49 -8.49 9.91
C PRO A 391 -2.70 -9.41 8.98
N SER A 392 -3.11 -9.48 7.71
CA SER A 392 -2.41 -10.32 6.75
C SER A 392 -0.96 -9.82 6.55
N TYR A 393 -0.14 -10.68 5.99
CA TYR A 393 1.17 -10.25 5.46
C TYR A 393 0.96 -9.32 4.27
N THR A 394 2.01 -8.58 3.91
CA THR A 394 1.99 -7.74 2.72
C THR A 394 1.58 -8.54 1.48
N ILE A 395 0.52 -8.12 0.82
CA ILE A 395 0.06 -8.67 -0.44
C ILE A 395 1.07 -8.28 -1.53
N VAL A 396 1.67 -9.28 -2.16
CA VAL A 396 2.70 -9.08 -3.17
C VAL A 396 2.10 -8.98 -4.57
N ALA A 397 2.74 -8.19 -5.43
CA ALA A 397 2.33 -7.99 -6.82
C ALA A 397 2.79 -9.14 -7.72
N TYR A 398 4.03 -9.54 -7.53
CA TYR A 398 4.71 -10.55 -8.33
C TYR A 398 5.20 -11.68 -7.44
N GLY A 399 5.39 -12.84 -8.03
CA GLY A 399 5.92 -13.99 -7.34
C GLY A 399 5.50 -15.29 -8.03
N GLY A 400 6.26 -16.33 -7.75
CA GLY A 400 6.00 -17.70 -8.14
C GLY A 400 6.33 -18.61 -6.98
N GLY A 401 6.23 -19.92 -7.16
CA GLY A 401 6.68 -20.89 -6.17
C GLY A 401 6.01 -20.76 -4.80
N GLY A 402 4.71 -20.44 -4.76
CA GLY A 402 3.95 -20.42 -3.51
C GLY A 402 3.88 -19.09 -2.76
N THR A 403 4.30 -17.97 -3.37
CA THR A 403 4.28 -16.64 -2.71
C THR A 403 2.96 -15.89 -2.84
N HIS A 404 1.89 -16.53 -3.31
CA HIS A 404 0.64 -15.86 -3.67
C HIS A 404 -0.29 -15.49 -2.50
N GLY A 405 0.01 -15.93 -1.28
CA GLY A 405 -0.87 -15.77 -0.12
C GLY A 405 -2.02 -16.79 -0.10
N TYR A 406 -2.28 -17.37 1.07
CA TYR A 406 -3.19 -18.48 1.24
C TYR A 406 -4.25 -18.17 2.29
N HIS A 407 -5.49 -18.60 2.00
CA HIS A 407 -6.63 -18.36 2.86
C HIS A 407 -6.50 -19.13 4.18
N TYR A 408 -7.06 -18.64 5.27
CA TYR A 408 -6.97 -19.26 6.60
C TYR A 408 -7.79 -20.56 6.75
N ASP A 409 -8.78 -20.80 5.90
CA ASP A 409 -9.58 -22.04 5.95
C ASP A 409 -8.76 -23.21 5.38
N ARG A 410 -8.76 -24.32 6.10
CA ARG A 410 -8.03 -25.54 5.72
C ARG A 410 -8.39 -26.05 4.32
N ASP A 411 -9.65 -25.95 3.94
CA ASP A 411 -10.16 -26.42 2.65
C ASP A 411 -9.89 -25.47 1.49
N ARG A 412 -9.29 -24.33 1.79
CA ARG A 412 -8.91 -23.32 0.80
C ARG A 412 -7.38 -23.28 0.64
N ALA A 413 -6.95 -23.05 -0.59
CA ALA A 413 -5.56 -22.74 -0.90
C ALA A 413 -5.41 -21.23 -1.11
N THR A 414 -5.06 -20.82 -2.30
CA THR A 414 -4.80 -19.39 -2.65
C THR A 414 -6.03 -18.51 -2.37
N LEU A 415 -5.76 -17.29 -1.90
CA LEU A 415 -6.75 -16.22 -1.82
C LEU A 415 -7.30 -15.88 -3.20
N THR A 416 -8.59 -15.57 -3.30
CA THR A 416 -9.15 -14.96 -4.51
C THR A 416 -8.57 -13.55 -4.71
N LEU A 417 -8.65 -13.04 -5.94
CA LEU A 417 -8.23 -11.67 -6.21
C LEU A 417 -9.08 -10.65 -5.43
N ARG A 418 -10.38 -10.92 -5.26
CA ARG A 418 -11.26 -10.03 -4.47
C ARG A 418 -10.95 -10.06 -2.98
N GLU A 419 -10.57 -11.21 -2.43
CA GLU A 419 -10.07 -11.29 -1.06
C GLU A 419 -8.79 -10.46 -0.88
N LYS A 420 -7.86 -10.56 -1.83
CA LYS A 420 -6.66 -9.70 -1.84
C LYS A 420 -7.01 -8.22 -1.96
N ALA A 421 -7.97 -7.88 -2.82
CA ALA A 421 -8.45 -6.50 -2.98
C ALA A 421 -9.07 -5.96 -1.68
N ARG A 422 -9.83 -6.77 -0.94
CA ARG A 422 -10.34 -6.38 0.39
C ARG A 422 -9.25 -6.22 1.45
N LEU A 423 -8.22 -7.05 1.43
CA LEU A 423 -7.05 -6.87 2.30
C LEU A 423 -6.29 -5.57 1.98
N GLN A 424 -6.37 -5.11 0.75
CA GLN A 424 -5.87 -3.81 0.29
C GLN A 424 -6.91 -2.68 0.45
N THR A 425 -8.09 -2.97 0.97
CA THR A 425 -9.18 -2.01 1.19
C THR A 425 -9.80 -1.38 -0.08
N PHE A 426 -9.73 -2.07 -1.21
CA PHE A 426 -10.52 -1.68 -2.37
C PHE A 426 -12.00 -1.94 -2.13
N PRO A 427 -12.90 -1.01 -2.46
CA PRO A 427 -14.34 -1.29 -2.41
C PRO A 427 -14.71 -2.33 -3.48
N ASP A 428 -15.76 -3.11 -3.24
CA ASP A 428 -16.21 -4.16 -4.17
C ASP A 428 -16.73 -3.59 -5.50
N THR A 429 -17.07 -2.33 -5.54
CA THR A 429 -17.43 -1.59 -6.75
C THR A 429 -16.24 -1.22 -7.64
N PHE A 430 -15.03 -1.32 -7.11
CA PHE A 430 -13.81 -1.07 -7.89
C PHE A 430 -13.48 -2.30 -8.73
N LEU A 431 -13.57 -2.16 -10.05
CA LEU A 431 -13.42 -3.26 -11.01
C LEU A 431 -12.09 -3.16 -11.74
N PHE A 432 -11.38 -4.29 -11.78
CA PHE A 432 -10.07 -4.39 -12.41
C PHE A 432 -10.19 -4.84 -13.87
N SER A 433 -9.23 -4.43 -14.69
CA SER A 433 -9.08 -4.83 -16.09
C SER A 433 -7.77 -5.57 -16.30
N GLY A 434 -7.79 -6.56 -17.19
CA GLY A 434 -6.62 -7.35 -17.55
C GLY A 434 -6.76 -8.83 -17.23
N THR A 435 -5.67 -9.57 -17.41
CA THR A 435 -5.57 -10.98 -17.01
C THR A 435 -5.51 -11.14 -15.51
N LYS A 436 -5.75 -12.35 -14.99
CA LYS A 436 -5.64 -12.63 -13.55
C LYS A 436 -4.27 -12.25 -12.97
N THR A 437 -3.19 -12.52 -13.70
CA THR A 437 -1.82 -12.13 -13.31
C THR A 437 -1.65 -10.61 -13.29
N GLN A 438 -2.19 -9.90 -14.27
CA GLN A 438 -2.15 -8.44 -14.33
C GLN A 438 -2.97 -7.79 -13.22
N ILE A 439 -4.15 -8.33 -12.91
CA ILE A 439 -4.99 -7.86 -11.80
C ILE A 439 -4.29 -8.10 -10.46
N ARG A 440 -3.68 -9.26 -10.27
CA ARG A 440 -2.89 -9.54 -9.06
C ARG A 440 -1.77 -8.53 -8.85
N ALA A 441 -1.04 -8.19 -9.91
CA ALA A 441 0.00 -7.18 -9.86
C ALA A 441 -0.56 -5.79 -9.49
N GLN A 442 -1.66 -5.38 -10.10
CA GLN A 442 -2.35 -4.12 -9.79
C GLN A 442 -2.73 -4.03 -8.30
N ILE A 443 -3.29 -5.09 -7.75
CA ILE A 443 -3.68 -5.16 -6.34
C ILE A 443 -2.45 -5.10 -5.43
N GLY A 444 -1.42 -5.89 -5.72
CA GLY A 444 -0.21 -5.99 -4.89
C GLY A 444 0.67 -4.75 -4.91
N GLU A 445 0.72 -4.01 -6.02
CA GLU A 445 1.47 -2.75 -6.13
C GLU A 445 0.77 -1.56 -5.48
N ALA A 446 -0.53 -1.65 -5.25
CA ALA A 446 -1.32 -0.52 -4.80
C ALA A 446 -0.96 -0.07 -3.38
N VAL A 447 -1.05 1.24 -3.15
CA VAL A 447 -1.28 1.79 -1.81
C VAL A 447 -2.75 1.52 -1.47
N PRO A 448 -3.06 0.93 -0.31
CA PRO A 448 -4.44 0.69 0.08
C PRO A 448 -5.26 1.98 0.05
N PRO A 449 -6.42 2.00 -0.61
CA PRO A 449 -7.27 3.20 -0.67
C PRO A 449 -7.58 3.82 0.69
N LEU A 450 -7.81 3.01 1.72
CA LEU A 450 -8.06 3.52 3.07
C LEU A 450 -6.85 4.27 3.63
N ALA A 451 -5.64 3.77 3.42
CA ALA A 451 -4.41 4.46 3.81
C ALA A 451 -4.25 5.77 3.03
N GLY A 452 -4.47 5.73 1.72
CA GLY A 452 -4.48 6.93 0.86
C GLY A 452 -5.50 7.98 1.35
N LYS A 453 -6.69 7.54 1.74
CA LYS A 453 -7.73 8.42 2.29
C LYS A 453 -7.29 9.10 3.59
N ARG A 454 -6.67 8.37 4.52
CA ARG A 454 -6.16 8.93 5.78
C ARG A 454 -5.04 9.96 5.54
N LEU A 455 -4.11 9.65 4.66
CA LEU A 455 -3.06 10.59 4.25
C LEU A 455 -3.63 11.83 3.57
N ALA A 456 -4.61 11.66 2.68
CA ALA A 456 -5.27 12.76 2.00
C ALA A 456 -6.06 13.67 2.97
N GLN A 457 -6.71 13.10 3.98
CA GLN A 457 -7.39 13.85 5.04
C GLN A 457 -6.40 14.71 5.84
N ALA A 458 -5.24 14.16 6.21
CA ALA A 458 -4.20 14.90 6.90
C ALA A 458 -3.59 16.00 6.01
N LEU A 459 -3.37 15.72 4.72
CA LEU A 459 -2.88 16.70 3.76
C LEU A 459 -3.88 17.83 3.52
N ALA A 460 -5.18 17.56 3.50
CA ALA A 460 -6.21 18.58 3.36
C ALA A 460 -6.15 19.63 4.47
N GLU A 461 -5.91 19.22 5.71
CA GLU A 461 -5.73 20.13 6.84
C GLU A 461 -4.53 21.07 6.64
N VAL A 462 -3.45 20.51 6.11
CA VAL A 462 -2.26 21.30 5.73
C VAL A 462 -2.60 22.31 4.65
N LEU A 463 -3.27 21.89 3.57
CA LEU A 463 -3.64 22.78 2.45
C LEU A 463 -4.56 23.92 2.90
N VAL A 464 -5.53 23.62 3.77
CA VAL A 464 -6.39 24.66 4.37
C VAL A 464 -5.55 25.68 5.16
N SER A 465 -4.57 25.21 5.93
CA SER A 465 -3.68 26.09 6.70
C SER A 465 -2.78 26.96 5.85
N LEU A 466 -2.57 26.64 4.57
CA LEU A 466 -1.80 27.47 3.64
C LEU A 466 -2.60 28.67 3.11
N GLU A 467 -3.92 28.58 3.14
CA GLU A 467 -4.82 29.62 2.62
C GLU A 467 -5.11 30.71 3.67
N THR A 468 -4.80 30.44 4.94
CA THR A 468 -4.87 31.39 6.07
C THR A 468 -3.50 32.02 6.35
#